data_94b390e5a232e7f1826b283c9b6202fb
#
_entry.id   94b390e5a232e7f1826b283c9b6202fb
#
_cell.length_a   1.000
_cell.length_b   1.000
_cell.length_c   1.000
_cell.angle_alpha   90.00
_cell.angle_beta   90.00
_cell.angle_gamma   90.00
#
_symmetry.space_group_name_H-M   'P 1'
#
loop_
_entity.id
_entity.type
_entity.pdbx_description
1 polymer ?
#
loop_
_entity_poly.entity_id
_entity_poly.type
_entity_poly.pdbx_seq_one_letter_code
_entity_poly.pdbx_strand_id
1 'polypeptide(L)' 'TTITLQKLGQTMEEGTVVSCKVKVGDKVNKGDVIFEIETDKATIEMESPADGTVKEILVTEGQTLPVNDPMMILE' A
#
# COMPACT_ATOMS: atom_id res chain seq x y z
N THR A 1 4.49 -10.11 8.38
CA THR A 1 3.37 -9.14 8.45
C THR A 1 2.85 -8.85 7.06
N THR A 2 1.57 -9.06 6.85
CA THR A 2 0.92 -8.75 5.58
C THR A 2 0.30 -7.38 5.66
N ILE A 3 0.66 -6.51 4.70
CA ILE A 3 0.07 -5.19 4.60
C ILE A 3 -1.07 -5.26 3.60
N THR A 4 -2.26 -4.84 4.04
CA THR A 4 -3.45 -4.82 3.19
C THR A 4 -3.80 -3.37 2.83
N LEU A 5 -4.61 -3.20 1.80
CA LEU A 5 -5.09 -1.87 1.42
C LEU A 5 -5.99 -1.34 2.55
N GLN A 6 -5.54 -0.27 3.18
CA GLN A 6 -6.29 0.35 4.28
C GLN A 6 -7.38 1.25 3.73
N LYS A 7 -8.44 1.40 4.50
CA LYS A 7 -9.50 2.34 4.18
C LYS A 7 -8.99 3.75 4.47
N LEU A 8 -8.59 4.46 3.43
CA LEU A 8 -7.96 5.77 3.54
C LEU A 8 -8.97 6.92 3.56
N GLY A 9 -10.25 6.62 3.33
CA GLY A 9 -11.33 7.59 3.39
C GLY A 9 -12.60 6.92 3.89
N GLN A 10 -13.57 7.71 4.38
CA GLN A 10 -14.78 7.16 5.00
C GLN A 10 -15.62 6.32 4.05
N THR A 11 -15.65 6.68 2.78
CA THR A 11 -16.46 5.98 1.79
C THR A 11 -15.62 5.17 0.81
N MET A 12 -14.34 5.00 1.09
CA MET A 12 -13.45 4.28 0.20
C MET A 12 -13.77 2.78 0.20
N GLU A 13 -14.03 2.22 -0.96
CA GLU A 13 -14.26 0.79 -1.13
C GLU A 13 -13.11 0.13 -1.88
N GLU A 14 -12.42 0.88 -2.72
CA GLU A 14 -11.31 0.38 -3.52
C GLU A 14 -10.31 1.50 -3.79
N GLY A 15 -9.14 1.14 -4.24
CA GLY A 15 -8.12 2.10 -4.62
C GLY A 15 -7.27 1.57 -5.76
N THR A 16 -6.68 2.49 -6.51
CA THR A 16 -5.78 2.15 -7.61
C THR A 16 -4.36 2.49 -7.21
N VAL A 17 -3.45 1.53 -7.39
CA VAL A 17 -2.03 1.74 -7.08
C VAL A 17 -1.44 2.65 -8.17
N VAL A 18 -1.11 3.88 -7.79
CA VAL A 18 -0.50 4.84 -8.72
C VAL A 18 1.00 4.60 -8.78
N SER A 19 1.61 4.37 -7.62
CA SER A 19 3.06 4.21 -7.53
C SER A 19 3.42 3.37 -6.31
N CYS A 20 4.45 2.54 -6.47
CA CYS A 20 5.05 1.81 -5.36
C CYS A 20 6.38 2.49 -5.05
N LYS A 21 6.55 2.94 -3.81
CA LYS A 21 7.71 3.73 -3.41
C LYS A 21 8.88 2.87 -2.92
N VAL A 22 8.66 1.57 -2.78
CA VAL A 22 9.68 0.65 -2.26
C VAL A 22 9.78 -0.58 -3.14
N LYS A 23 10.84 -1.35 -2.94
CA LYS A 23 11.12 -2.57 -3.71
C LYS A 23 11.32 -3.73 -2.77
N VAL A 24 11.21 -4.95 -3.30
CA VAL A 24 11.56 -6.15 -2.54
C VAL A 24 13.00 -6.02 -2.04
N GLY A 25 13.19 -6.25 -0.74
CA GLY A 25 14.47 -6.10 -0.09
C GLY A 25 14.68 -4.77 0.60
N ASP A 26 13.84 -3.78 0.33
CA ASP A 26 13.94 -2.48 1.00
C ASP A 26 13.48 -2.58 2.43
N LYS A 27 14.14 -1.80 3.29
CA LYS A 27 13.75 -1.70 4.69
C LYS A 27 12.81 -0.51 4.86
N VAL A 28 11.68 -0.74 5.54
CA VAL A 28 10.69 0.30 5.80
C VAL A 28 10.47 0.46 7.30
N ASN A 29 10.13 1.65 7.70
CA ASN A 29 9.77 1.97 9.08
C ASN A 29 8.32 2.38 9.13
N LYS A 30 7.69 2.16 10.29
CA LYS A 30 6.31 2.60 10.49
C LYS A 30 6.21 4.09 10.17
N GLY A 31 5.24 4.45 9.34
CA GLY A 31 5.04 5.83 8.90
C GLY A 31 5.69 6.18 7.58
N ASP A 32 6.55 5.31 7.03
CA ASP A 32 7.13 5.55 5.71
C ASP A 32 6.09 5.39 4.64
N VAL A 33 6.08 6.28 3.65
CA VAL A 33 5.17 6.16 2.51
C VAL A 33 5.64 5.01 1.63
N ILE A 34 4.78 4.01 1.45
CA ILE A 34 5.11 2.82 0.67
C ILE A 34 4.37 2.76 -0.66
N PHE A 35 3.17 3.34 -0.73
CA PHE A 35 2.36 3.37 -1.95
C PHE A 35 1.69 4.72 -2.09
N GLU A 36 1.43 5.10 -3.35
CA GLU A 36 0.46 6.14 -3.65
C GLU A 36 -0.79 5.46 -4.19
N ILE A 37 -1.93 5.78 -3.62
CA ILE A 37 -3.21 5.18 -3.96
C ILE A 37 -4.16 6.26 -4.45
N GLU A 38 -4.72 6.04 -5.64
CA GLU A 38 -5.73 6.95 -6.18
C GLU A 38 -7.12 6.45 -5.79
N THR A 39 -7.93 7.35 -5.27
CA THR A 39 -9.34 7.10 -4.98
C THR A 39 -10.18 7.97 -5.91
N ASP A 40 -11.49 7.82 -5.84
CA ASP A 40 -12.40 8.62 -6.67
C ASP A 40 -12.36 10.12 -6.34
N LYS A 41 -11.77 10.50 -5.20
CA LYS A 41 -11.71 11.89 -4.75
C LYS A 41 -10.32 12.49 -4.77
N ALA A 42 -9.28 11.68 -4.57
CA ALA A 42 -7.92 12.21 -4.45
C ALA A 42 -6.89 11.09 -4.50
N THR A 43 -5.64 11.47 -4.73
CA THR A 43 -4.51 10.56 -4.57
C THR A 43 -3.99 10.69 -3.15
N ILE A 44 -3.86 9.57 -2.46
CA ILE A 44 -3.48 9.52 -1.05
C ILE A 44 -2.21 8.70 -0.92
N GLU A 45 -1.30 9.15 -0.05
CA GLU A 45 -0.10 8.39 0.27
C GLU A 45 -0.42 7.38 1.37
N MET A 46 -0.11 6.11 1.13
CA MET A 46 -0.30 5.05 2.10
C MET A 46 0.99 4.80 2.85
N GLU A 47 0.93 4.89 4.17
CA GLU A 47 2.08 4.69 5.04
C GLU A 47 2.15 3.26 5.54
N SER A 48 3.37 2.81 5.82
CA SER A 48 3.57 1.49 6.40
C SER A 48 3.03 1.44 7.83
N PRO A 49 2.21 0.44 8.16
CA PRO A 49 1.71 0.30 9.53
C PRO A 49 2.72 -0.35 10.49
N ALA A 50 3.86 -0.80 9.99
CA ALA A 50 4.84 -1.52 10.80
C ALA A 50 6.24 -1.37 10.20
N ASP A 51 7.24 -1.66 11.02
CA ASP A 51 8.64 -1.74 10.57
C ASP A 51 8.91 -3.12 9.99
N GLY A 52 9.82 -3.20 9.05
CA GLY A 52 10.24 -4.48 8.50
C GLY A 52 10.96 -4.34 7.18
N THR A 53 11.29 -5.48 6.58
CA THR A 53 11.90 -5.54 5.26
C THR A 53 10.87 -6.07 4.27
N VAL A 54 10.80 -5.46 3.11
CA VAL A 54 9.85 -5.88 2.07
C VAL A 54 10.25 -7.25 1.56
N LYS A 55 9.42 -8.25 1.85
CA LYS A 55 9.64 -9.63 1.42
C LYS A 55 9.04 -9.86 0.04
N GLU A 56 7.84 -9.36 -0.19
CA GLU A 56 7.11 -9.58 -1.43
C GLU A 56 6.15 -8.43 -1.67
N ILE A 57 6.01 -8.00 -2.92
CA ILE A 57 5.03 -7.02 -3.33
C ILE A 57 3.99 -7.75 -4.17
N LEU A 58 2.74 -7.70 -3.74
CA LEU A 58 1.65 -8.49 -4.30
C LEU A 58 0.83 -7.72 -5.33
N VAL A 59 1.14 -6.45 -5.56
CA VAL A 59 0.38 -5.59 -6.47
C VAL A 59 1.31 -4.93 -7.48
N THR A 60 0.74 -4.43 -8.58
CA THR A 60 1.47 -3.69 -9.60
C THR A 60 0.89 -2.29 -9.74
N GLU A 61 1.70 -1.38 -10.27
CA GLU A 61 1.22 -0.03 -10.57
C GLU A 61 0.10 -0.09 -11.59
N GLY A 62 -0.95 0.68 -11.35
CA GLY A 62 -2.13 0.69 -12.20
C GLY A 62 -3.21 -0.31 -11.80
N GLN A 63 -2.93 -1.17 -10.84
CA GLN A 63 -3.89 -2.17 -10.38
C GLN A 63 -4.90 -1.55 -9.43
N THR A 64 -6.18 -1.89 -9.63
CA THR A 64 -7.26 -1.50 -8.71
C THR A 64 -7.62 -2.68 -7.84
N LEU A 65 -7.69 -2.47 -6.54
CA LEU A 65 -8.07 -3.53 -5.60
C LEU A 65 -9.02 -3.00 -4.54
N PRO A 66 -9.85 -3.91 -3.98
CA PRO A 66 -10.73 -3.52 -2.88
C PRO A 66 -9.95 -3.34 -1.58
N VAL A 67 -10.56 -2.61 -0.65
CA VAL A 67 -10.03 -2.46 0.70
C VAL A 67 -9.87 -3.85 1.33
N ASN A 68 -8.80 -4.02 2.10
CA ASN A 68 -8.40 -5.24 2.78
C ASN A 68 -7.69 -6.28 1.91
N ASP A 69 -7.53 -6.04 0.61
CA ASP A 69 -6.73 -6.95 -0.21
C ASP A 69 -5.25 -6.85 0.18
N PRO A 70 -4.52 -7.97 0.21
CA PRO A 70 -3.11 -7.95 0.51
C PRO A 70 -2.32 -7.21 -0.57
N MET A 71 -1.40 -6.37 -0.14
CA MET A 71 -0.59 -5.55 -1.05
C MET A 71 0.89 -5.87 -0.94
N MET A 72 1.38 -6.21 0.25
CA MET A 72 2.79 -6.39 0.50
C MET A 72 3.00 -7.28 1.71
N ILE A 73 4.10 -8.02 1.72
CA ILE A 73 4.49 -8.81 2.89
C ILE A 73 5.80 -8.24 3.41
N LEU A 74 5.83 -7.94 4.70
CA LEU A 74 7.03 -7.54 5.42
C LEU A 74 7.54 -8.70 6.27
N GLU A 75 8.84 -8.73 6.39
CA GLU A 75 9.53 -9.68 7.27
C GLU A 75 9.96 -9.03 8.55
#